data_66a29aed277054839665e52ee59b4898
#
_entry.id   66a29aed277054839665e52ee59b4898
#
_cell.length_a   1.000
_cell.length_b   1.000
_cell.length_c   1.000
_cell.angle_alpha   90.00
_cell.angle_beta   90.00
_cell.angle_gamma   90.00
#
_symmetry.space_group_name_H-M   'P 1'
#
loop_
_entity.id
_entity.type
_entity.pdbx_description
1 polymer ?
#
loop_
_entity_poly.entity_id
_entity_poly.type
_entity_poly.pdbx_seq_one_letter_code
_entity_poly.pdbx_strand_id
1 'polypeptide(L)'
;ISLYNEMRSIPDYMRWVKEKTELLKSPSPAEALGLLEFISDEISERLQDAFRLYEKAAEVLDETGIEGLCGKAFEDAGRIFDVIEKAEAKTLVAERLDVFSAFLSDIKFNQMRVSKEQKEIYEDVKEIVASLRKNGKKILDDLKKRYFQRSLREYDTELKNGYEDTCYMMGLISEFENIFKQKKADRNMVDFDDVMHYAIDILKDDMVSAEYKERFKYIFIDEFQDSNMLQESIVERIAGNNNLFMVGDVKQSIYKFRLAEPEIFKRKYYEYYQPSKVESIKIDLNNNFRSKRRITET
;
A
#
# COMPACT_ATOMS: atom_id res chain seq x y z
N ILE A 1 -7.89 -20.89 -9.02
CA ILE A 1 -6.94 -21.35 -7.97
C ILE A 1 -6.23 -20.15 -7.35
N SER A 2 -5.65 -19.21 -8.11
CA SER A 2 -4.96 -18.04 -7.54
C SER A 2 -5.89 -17.23 -6.61
N LEU A 3 -7.05 -16.83 -7.11
CA LEU A 3 -8.06 -16.11 -6.32
C LEU A 3 -8.48 -16.87 -5.04
N TYR A 4 -8.65 -18.18 -5.15
CA TYR A 4 -8.99 -19.01 -3.99
C TYR A 4 -7.87 -18.99 -2.93
N ASN A 5 -6.61 -19.10 -3.35
CA ASN A 5 -5.47 -19.04 -2.42
C ASN A 5 -5.35 -17.66 -1.76
N GLU A 6 -5.54 -16.57 -2.52
CA GLU A 6 -5.56 -15.22 -1.97
C GLU A 6 -6.69 -15.03 -0.94
N MET A 7 -7.89 -15.53 -1.24
CA MET A 7 -9.00 -15.50 -0.29
C MET A 7 -8.68 -16.27 0.99
N ARG A 8 -8.09 -17.47 0.89
CA ARG A 8 -7.73 -18.29 2.04
C ARG A 8 -6.67 -17.67 2.95
N SER A 9 -5.91 -16.67 2.47
CA SER A 9 -4.99 -15.92 3.34
C SER A 9 -5.70 -14.97 4.33
N ILE A 10 -7.01 -14.79 4.18
CA ILE A 10 -7.83 -13.92 5.02
C ILE A 10 -8.54 -14.78 6.10
N PRO A 11 -8.44 -14.41 7.39
CA PRO A 11 -9.23 -15.06 8.44
C PRO A 11 -10.73 -14.96 8.15
N ASP A 12 -11.47 -16.06 8.34
CA ASP A 12 -12.92 -16.12 8.07
C ASP A 12 -13.32 -15.64 6.66
N TYR A 13 -12.49 -15.92 5.66
CA TYR A 13 -12.60 -15.38 4.29
C TYR A 13 -13.99 -15.57 3.65
N MET A 14 -14.69 -16.68 3.88
CA MET A 14 -16.03 -16.89 3.32
C MET A 14 -17.05 -15.87 3.85
N ARG A 15 -16.96 -15.54 5.13
CA ARG A 15 -17.78 -14.50 5.75
C ARG A 15 -17.39 -13.13 5.22
N TRP A 16 -16.09 -12.84 5.20
CA TRP A 16 -15.54 -11.58 4.69
C TRP A 16 -15.98 -11.33 3.24
N VAL A 17 -15.85 -12.32 2.35
CA VAL A 17 -16.26 -12.19 0.95
C VAL A 17 -17.75 -11.96 0.83
N LYS A 18 -18.59 -12.69 1.59
CA LYS A 18 -20.03 -12.48 1.58
C LYS A 18 -20.39 -11.04 1.99
N GLU A 19 -19.79 -10.55 3.07
CA GLU A 19 -20.02 -9.18 3.54
C GLU A 19 -19.58 -8.17 2.48
N LYS A 20 -18.40 -8.34 1.86
CA LYS A 20 -17.92 -7.44 0.80
C LYS A 20 -18.78 -7.51 -0.46
N THR A 21 -19.26 -8.68 -0.86
CA THR A 21 -20.16 -8.84 -2.00
C THR A 21 -21.48 -8.08 -1.80
N GLU A 22 -22.05 -8.13 -0.60
CA GLU A 22 -23.28 -7.37 -0.30
C GLU A 22 -23.09 -5.84 -0.40
N LEU A 23 -21.88 -5.32 -0.14
CA LEU A 23 -21.57 -3.90 -0.31
C LEU A 23 -21.67 -3.42 -1.78
N LEU A 24 -21.61 -4.34 -2.75
CA LEU A 24 -21.83 -4.01 -4.15
C LEU A 24 -23.25 -3.50 -4.43
N LYS A 25 -24.22 -3.80 -3.55
CA LYS A 25 -25.60 -3.27 -3.63
C LYS A 25 -25.78 -1.89 -3.03
N SER A 26 -24.77 -1.35 -2.35
CA SER A 26 -24.86 -0.06 -1.69
C SER A 26 -25.12 1.08 -2.69
N PRO A 27 -25.61 2.26 -2.26
CA PRO A 27 -25.74 3.43 -3.13
C PRO A 27 -24.42 3.83 -3.80
N SER A 28 -23.30 3.77 -3.07
CA SER A 28 -21.94 3.97 -3.57
C SER A 28 -21.07 2.77 -3.17
N PRO A 29 -20.98 1.71 -3.99
CA PRO A 29 -20.14 0.54 -3.72
C PRO A 29 -18.67 0.88 -3.58
N ALA A 30 -18.15 1.81 -4.38
CA ALA A 30 -16.74 2.20 -4.32
C ALA A 30 -16.37 2.79 -2.96
N GLU A 31 -17.23 3.62 -2.37
CA GLU A 31 -17.07 4.16 -1.03
C GLU A 31 -17.24 3.07 0.03
N ALA A 32 -18.33 2.29 -0.05
CA ALA A 32 -18.63 1.23 0.91
C ALA A 32 -17.54 0.15 1.00
N LEU A 33 -16.85 -0.13 -0.11
CA LEU A 33 -15.72 -1.07 -0.17
C LEU A 33 -14.40 -0.45 0.31
N GLY A 34 -14.35 0.86 0.59
CA GLY A 34 -13.13 1.59 0.93
C GLY A 34 -12.19 1.79 -0.27
N LEU A 35 -12.68 1.62 -1.50
CA LEU A 35 -11.86 1.77 -2.70
C LEU A 35 -11.46 3.23 -2.94
N LEU A 36 -12.28 4.18 -2.52
CA LEU A 36 -11.99 5.60 -2.71
C LEU A 36 -10.82 6.06 -1.84
N GLU A 37 -10.75 5.61 -0.57
CA GLU A 37 -9.60 5.83 0.32
C GLU A 37 -8.33 5.23 -0.28
N PHE A 38 -8.39 3.96 -0.66
CA PHE A 38 -7.26 3.27 -1.26
C PHE A 38 -6.73 4.01 -2.51
N ILE A 39 -7.64 4.42 -3.41
CA ILE A 39 -7.28 5.18 -4.61
C ILE A 39 -6.68 6.54 -4.25
N SER A 40 -7.28 7.25 -3.29
CA SER A 40 -6.79 8.55 -2.82
C SER A 40 -5.37 8.46 -2.27
N ASP A 41 -5.10 7.45 -1.44
CA ASP A 41 -3.80 7.22 -0.83
C ASP A 41 -2.74 6.84 -1.88
N GLU A 42 -3.08 5.95 -2.82
CA GLU A 42 -2.18 5.59 -3.93
C GLU A 42 -1.86 6.82 -4.81
N ILE A 43 -2.84 7.66 -5.09
CA ILE A 43 -2.60 8.90 -5.86
C ILE A 43 -1.69 9.85 -5.08
N SER A 44 -1.92 10.05 -3.79
CA SER A 44 -1.08 10.89 -2.92
C SER A 44 0.37 10.41 -2.92
N GLU A 45 0.61 9.12 -2.71
CA GLU A 45 1.96 8.53 -2.71
C GLU A 45 2.65 8.73 -4.06
N ARG A 46 1.96 8.48 -5.14
CA ARG A 46 2.51 8.66 -6.50
C ARG A 46 2.74 10.12 -6.87
N LEU A 47 1.92 11.04 -6.38
CA LEU A 47 2.16 12.48 -6.54
C LEU A 47 3.41 12.93 -5.77
N GLN A 48 3.65 12.38 -4.57
CA GLN A 48 4.88 12.61 -3.82
C GLN A 48 6.12 12.10 -4.59
N ASP A 49 6.03 10.94 -5.23
CA ASP A 49 7.12 10.45 -6.09
C ASP A 49 7.39 11.39 -7.28
N ALA A 50 6.33 11.86 -7.93
CA ALA A 50 6.45 12.83 -9.01
C ALA A 50 7.05 14.16 -8.52
N PHE A 51 6.62 14.65 -7.36
CA PHE A 51 7.17 15.84 -6.70
C PHE A 51 8.67 15.71 -6.49
N ARG A 52 9.14 14.62 -5.87
CA ARG A 52 10.57 14.36 -5.63
C ARG A 52 11.41 14.41 -6.91
N LEU A 53 10.86 13.89 -8.03
CA LEU A 53 11.56 13.93 -9.32
C LEU A 53 11.64 15.35 -9.90
N TYR A 54 10.59 16.16 -9.77
CA TYR A 54 10.58 17.55 -10.19
C TYR A 54 11.45 18.43 -9.30
N GLU A 55 11.41 18.22 -7.99
CA GLU A 55 12.26 18.89 -7.00
C GLU A 55 13.74 18.61 -7.28
N LYS A 56 14.11 17.33 -7.47
CA LYS A 56 15.49 16.97 -7.82
C LYS A 56 15.94 17.57 -9.14
N ALA A 57 15.04 17.69 -10.12
CA ALA A 57 15.36 18.39 -11.37
C ALA A 57 15.62 19.90 -11.15
N ALA A 58 14.90 20.51 -10.19
CA ALA A 58 15.11 21.90 -9.80
C ALA A 58 16.44 22.10 -9.05
N GLU A 59 16.77 21.19 -8.12
CA GLU A 59 18.05 21.19 -7.39
C GLU A 59 19.26 21.08 -8.35
N VAL A 60 19.21 20.16 -9.32
CA VAL A 60 20.25 20.02 -10.35
C VAL A 60 20.42 21.31 -11.15
N LEU A 61 19.32 22.04 -11.43
CA LEU A 61 19.38 23.33 -12.11
C LEU A 61 19.93 24.46 -11.22
N ASP A 62 19.60 24.40 -9.91
CA ASP A 62 20.09 25.39 -8.93
C ASP A 62 21.61 25.35 -8.80
N GLU A 63 22.21 24.18 -8.78
CA GLU A 63 23.66 23.97 -8.75
C GLU A 63 24.37 24.59 -9.96
N THR A 64 23.65 24.78 -11.07
CA THR A 64 24.24 25.44 -12.28
C THR A 64 24.25 26.97 -12.21
N GLY A 65 23.55 27.59 -11.27
CA GLY A 65 23.39 29.04 -11.15
C GLY A 65 22.54 29.70 -12.25
N ILE A 66 21.75 28.91 -13.00
CA ILE A 66 20.86 29.45 -14.05
C ILE A 66 19.50 29.83 -13.40
N GLU A 67 19.47 30.96 -12.68
CA GLU A 67 18.33 31.40 -11.87
C GLU A 67 16.96 31.34 -12.57
N GLY A 68 16.86 31.77 -13.82
CA GLY A 68 15.59 31.79 -14.55
C GLY A 68 15.01 30.38 -14.88
N LEU A 69 15.87 29.37 -14.99
CA LEU A 69 15.45 27.97 -15.19
C LEU A 69 15.15 27.28 -13.87
N CYS A 70 15.97 27.49 -12.86
CA CYS A 70 15.82 27.02 -11.52
C CYS A 70 14.45 27.44 -10.97
N GLY A 71 14.10 28.74 -11.01
CA GLY A 71 12.82 29.25 -10.56
C GLY A 71 11.61 28.57 -11.22
N LYS A 72 11.67 28.35 -12.56
CA LYS A 72 10.61 27.62 -13.28
C LYS A 72 10.50 26.15 -12.87
N ALA A 73 11.63 25.52 -12.58
CA ALA A 73 11.63 24.12 -12.16
C ALA A 73 11.05 23.96 -10.74
N PHE A 74 11.39 24.86 -9.81
CA PHE A 74 10.79 24.89 -8.48
C PHE A 74 9.29 25.25 -8.53
N GLU A 75 8.87 26.15 -9.42
CA GLU A 75 7.46 26.46 -9.64
C GLU A 75 6.68 25.19 -10.09
N ASP A 76 7.26 24.41 -11.00
CA ASP A 76 6.65 23.16 -11.46
C ASP A 76 6.56 22.11 -10.34
N ALA A 77 7.58 21.96 -9.51
CA ALA A 77 7.57 21.10 -8.33
C ALA A 77 6.52 21.61 -7.30
N GLY A 78 6.49 22.90 -7.03
CA GLY A 78 5.56 23.54 -6.11
C GLY A 78 4.09 23.30 -6.50
N ARG A 79 3.75 23.31 -7.79
CA ARG A 79 2.40 22.98 -8.26
C ARG A 79 1.94 21.58 -7.88
N ILE A 80 2.85 20.61 -7.90
CA ILE A 80 2.54 19.24 -7.48
C ILE A 80 2.36 19.19 -5.96
N PHE A 81 3.26 19.85 -5.22
CA PHE A 81 3.20 19.93 -3.76
C PHE A 81 1.91 20.59 -3.27
N ASP A 82 1.54 21.75 -3.85
CA ASP A 82 0.30 22.48 -3.52
C ASP A 82 -0.96 21.62 -3.67
N VAL A 83 -0.99 20.71 -4.63
CA VAL A 83 -2.12 19.81 -4.85
C VAL A 83 -2.19 18.75 -3.77
N ILE A 84 -1.06 18.20 -3.35
CA ILE A 84 -1.00 17.24 -2.24
C ILE A 84 -1.52 17.91 -0.97
N GLU A 85 -1.01 19.09 -0.60
CA GLU A 85 -1.47 19.82 0.59
C GLU A 85 -2.97 20.18 0.52
N LYS A 86 -3.46 20.65 -0.63
CA LYS A 86 -4.88 20.97 -0.82
C LYS A 86 -5.78 19.75 -0.68
N ALA A 87 -5.34 18.57 -1.14
CA ALA A 87 -6.07 17.34 -0.98
C ALA A 87 -6.05 16.86 0.48
N GLU A 88 -4.90 16.91 1.15
CA GLU A 88 -4.76 16.51 2.57
C GLU A 88 -5.61 17.40 3.51
N ALA A 89 -5.83 18.67 3.15
CA ALA A 89 -6.72 19.56 3.89
C ALA A 89 -8.22 19.19 3.77
N LYS A 90 -8.59 18.26 2.87
CA LYS A 90 -9.97 17.81 2.70
C LYS A 90 -10.32 16.64 3.60
N THR A 91 -11.44 16.74 4.28
CA THR A 91 -11.96 15.69 5.17
C THR A 91 -12.59 14.55 4.36
N LEU A 92 -13.34 14.89 3.31
CA LEU A 92 -14.05 13.92 2.47
C LEU A 92 -13.13 13.40 1.35
N VAL A 93 -13.05 12.10 1.21
CA VAL A 93 -12.21 11.45 0.18
C VAL A 93 -12.65 11.84 -1.24
N ALA A 94 -13.94 11.95 -1.48
CA ALA A 94 -14.46 12.43 -2.77
C ALA A 94 -13.91 13.81 -3.14
N GLU A 95 -13.82 14.74 -2.18
CA GLU A 95 -13.24 16.07 -2.40
C GLU A 95 -11.74 16.00 -2.69
N ARG A 96 -11.01 15.06 -2.08
CA ARG A 96 -9.58 14.82 -2.40
C ARG A 96 -9.42 14.37 -3.85
N LEU A 97 -10.25 13.41 -4.28
CA LEU A 97 -10.23 12.91 -5.64
C LEU A 97 -10.61 14.00 -6.66
N ASP A 98 -11.53 14.91 -6.33
CA ASP A 98 -11.86 16.06 -7.16
C ASP A 98 -10.67 17.02 -7.32
N VAL A 99 -9.92 17.29 -6.25
CA VAL A 99 -8.68 18.09 -6.28
C VAL A 99 -7.65 17.44 -7.19
N PHE A 100 -7.41 16.14 -7.07
CA PHE A 100 -6.47 15.41 -7.93
C PHE A 100 -6.92 15.39 -9.39
N SER A 101 -8.22 15.17 -9.65
CA SER A 101 -8.80 15.15 -10.97
C SER A 101 -8.64 16.50 -11.68
N ALA A 102 -8.95 17.58 -11.00
CA ALA A 102 -8.83 18.94 -11.52
C ALA A 102 -7.37 19.24 -11.93
N PHE A 103 -6.41 18.91 -11.05
CA PHE A 103 -4.99 19.10 -11.31
C PHE A 103 -4.51 18.27 -12.51
N LEU A 104 -4.76 16.97 -12.51
CA LEU A 104 -4.28 16.06 -13.55
C LEU A 104 -4.93 16.32 -14.92
N SER A 105 -6.10 16.97 -14.94
CA SER A 105 -6.81 17.31 -16.18
C SER A 105 -6.16 18.47 -16.95
N ASP A 106 -5.66 19.49 -16.23
CA ASP A 106 -5.14 20.73 -16.85
C ASP A 106 -3.70 21.07 -16.48
N ILE A 107 -2.92 20.06 -16.05
CA ILE A 107 -1.52 20.31 -15.66
C ILE A 107 -0.67 20.76 -16.84
N LYS A 108 0.00 21.90 -16.68
CA LYS A 108 0.97 22.46 -17.63
C LYS A 108 2.26 22.78 -16.90
N PHE A 109 3.36 22.29 -17.43
CA PHE A 109 4.70 22.56 -16.92
C PHE A 109 5.46 23.56 -17.78
N ASN A 110 6.35 24.29 -17.13
CA ASN A 110 7.19 25.27 -17.78
C ASN A 110 8.13 24.63 -18.81
N GLN A 111 8.33 25.31 -19.93
CA GLN A 111 9.34 24.90 -20.92
C GLN A 111 10.73 25.36 -20.45
N MET A 112 11.70 24.44 -20.47
CA MET A 112 13.09 24.71 -20.11
C MET A 112 13.81 25.27 -21.33
N ARG A 113 13.66 26.60 -21.57
CA ARG A 113 14.33 27.31 -22.65
C ARG A 113 15.46 28.16 -22.05
N VAL A 114 16.68 28.03 -22.61
CA VAL A 114 17.88 28.75 -22.21
C VAL A 114 18.27 29.82 -23.22
N SER A 115 18.91 30.88 -22.75
CA SER A 115 19.58 31.86 -23.62
C SER A 115 20.80 31.23 -24.30
N LYS A 116 21.33 31.92 -25.33
CA LYS A 116 22.55 31.45 -26.01
C LYS A 116 23.77 31.40 -25.08
N GLU A 117 23.83 32.30 -24.10
CA GLU A 117 24.92 32.44 -23.13
C GLU A 117 24.92 31.32 -22.09
N GLN A 118 23.74 30.80 -21.76
CA GLN A 118 23.55 29.74 -20.75
C GLN A 118 23.59 28.34 -21.36
N LYS A 119 23.66 28.21 -22.69
CA LYS A 119 23.50 26.97 -23.41
C LYS A 119 24.55 25.92 -23.04
N GLU A 120 25.80 26.37 -22.90
CA GLU A 120 26.93 25.46 -22.59
C GLU A 120 26.77 24.83 -21.21
N ILE A 121 26.48 25.65 -20.19
CA ILE A 121 26.25 25.17 -18.81
C ILE A 121 25.02 24.26 -18.72
N TYR A 122 23.96 24.60 -19.46
CA TYR A 122 22.73 23.77 -19.43
C TYR A 122 22.94 22.43 -20.15
N GLU A 123 23.75 22.33 -21.17
CA GLU A 123 23.99 21.12 -21.93
C GLU A 123 24.56 19.99 -21.04
N ASP A 124 25.37 20.34 -20.00
CA ASP A 124 25.94 19.39 -19.05
C ASP A 124 24.89 18.69 -18.16
N VAL A 125 23.79 19.35 -17.85
CA VAL A 125 22.74 18.85 -16.97
C VAL A 125 21.43 18.51 -17.69
N LYS A 126 21.30 18.87 -18.94
CA LYS A 126 20.07 18.77 -19.73
C LYS A 126 19.49 17.38 -19.79
N GLU A 127 20.29 16.34 -19.99
CA GLU A 127 19.83 14.97 -20.07
C GLU A 127 19.29 14.49 -18.73
N ILE A 128 19.94 14.86 -17.63
CA ILE A 128 19.52 14.51 -16.28
C ILE A 128 18.18 15.17 -15.97
N VAL A 129 18.09 16.48 -16.18
CA VAL A 129 16.87 17.26 -15.93
C VAL A 129 15.71 16.77 -16.80
N ALA A 130 15.97 16.53 -18.09
CA ALA A 130 14.95 16.01 -19.01
C ALA A 130 14.47 14.61 -18.60
N SER A 131 15.36 13.72 -18.17
CA SER A 131 15.04 12.39 -17.71
C SER A 131 14.18 12.42 -16.44
N LEU A 132 14.56 13.21 -15.43
CA LEU A 132 13.82 13.37 -14.18
C LEU A 132 12.40 13.90 -14.45
N ARG A 133 12.28 14.97 -15.21
CA ARG A 133 10.97 15.57 -15.57
C ARG A 133 10.11 14.63 -16.42
N LYS A 134 10.71 13.87 -17.35
CA LYS A 134 10.02 12.88 -18.16
C LYS A 134 9.45 11.76 -17.29
N ASN A 135 10.23 11.28 -16.33
CA ASN A 135 9.79 10.23 -15.41
C ASN A 135 8.67 10.74 -14.49
N GLY A 136 8.80 11.94 -13.93
CA GLY A 136 7.75 12.58 -13.15
C GLY A 136 6.45 12.77 -13.95
N LYS A 137 6.56 13.29 -15.18
CA LYS A 137 5.41 13.43 -16.08
C LYS A 137 4.75 12.09 -16.40
N LYS A 138 5.54 11.04 -16.60
CA LYS A 138 5.00 9.69 -16.85
C LYS A 138 4.13 9.22 -15.69
N ILE A 139 4.55 9.46 -14.43
CA ILE A 139 3.75 9.13 -13.25
C ILE A 139 2.40 9.84 -13.31
N LEU A 140 2.39 11.14 -13.60
CA LEU A 140 1.16 11.94 -13.66
C LEU A 140 0.22 11.49 -14.79
N ASP A 141 0.78 11.20 -15.97
CA ASP A 141 0.03 10.70 -17.12
C ASP A 141 -0.57 9.30 -16.82
N ASP A 142 0.17 8.44 -16.14
CA ASP A 142 -0.29 7.12 -15.72
C ASP A 142 -1.43 7.21 -14.69
N LEU A 143 -1.32 8.11 -13.71
CA LEU A 143 -2.38 8.38 -12.72
C LEU A 143 -3.67 8.86 -13.41
N LYS A 144 -3.54 9.86 -14.31
CA LYS A 144 -4.67 10.36 -15.08
C LYS A 144 -5.34 9.24 -15.89
N LYS A 145 -4.56 8.43 -16.57
CA LYS A 145 -5.05 7.32 -17.39
C LYS A 145 -5.70 6.23 -16.56
N ARG A 146 -5.18 5.95 -15.38
CA ARG A 146 -5.65 4.85 -14.54
C ARG A 146 -6.94 5.19 -13.77
N TYR A 147 -7.03 6.40 -13.21
CA TYR A 147 -8.08 6.75 -12.26
C TYR A 147 -9.09 7.79 -12.74
N PHE A 148 -8.78 8.60 -13.75
CA PHE A 148 -9.62 9.72 -14.15
C PHE A 148 -10.13 9.65 -15.59
N GLN A 149 -10.21 8.45 -16.16
CA GLN A 149 -10.87 8.27 -17.48
C GLN A 149 -12.38 8.16 -17.37
N ARG A 150 -12.90 7.84 -16.18
CA ARG A 150 -14.33 7.64 -15.89
C ARG A 150 -14.72 8.39 -14.64
N SER A 151 -16.00 8.74 -14.54
CA SER A 151 -16.55 9.33 -13.32
C SER A 151 -16.74 8.28 -12.22
N LEU A 152 -16.78 8.71 -10.95
CA LEU A 152 -17.10 7.83 -9.82
C LEU A 152 -18.46 7.13 -10.00
N ARG A 153 -19.43 7.81 -10.61
CA ARG A 153 -20.75 7.24 -10.89
C ARG A 153 -20.69 6.07 -11.88
N GLU A 154 -19.80 6.14 -12.87
CA GLU A 154 -19.59 5.03 -13.81
C GLU A 154 -18.95 3.84 -13.11
N TYR A 155 -17.96 4.07 -12.23
CA TYR A 155 -17.36 3.01 -11.40
C TYR A 155 -18.41 2.35 -10.49
N ASP A 156 -19.24 3.11 -9.79
CA ASP A 156 -20.30 2.58 -8.95
C ASP A 156 -21.31 1.74 -9.76
N THR A 157 -21.62 2.19 -10.97
CA THR A 157 -22.53 1.45 -11.85
C THR A 157 -21.92 0.12 -12.30
N GLU A 158 -20.65 0.10 -12.66
CA GLU A 158 -19.94 -1.13 -13.03
C GLU A 158 -19.85 -2.11 -11.85
N LEU A 159 -19.51 -1.61 -10.65
CA LEU A 159 -19.47 -2.44 -9.44
C LEU A 159 -20.83 -3.08 -9.14
N LYS A 160 -21.92 -2.32 -9.25
CA LYS A 160 -23.29 -2.84 -9.08
C LYS A 160 -23.63 -3.91 -10.10
N ASN A 161 -23.30 -3.67 -11.37
CA ASN A 161 -23.54 -4.63 -12.45
C ASN A 161 -22.75 -5.94 -12.25
N GLY A 162 -21.58 -5.87 -11.61
CA GLY A 162 -20.75 -7.03 -11.29
C GLY A 162 -21.27 -7.89 -10.12
N TYR A 163 -22.37 -7.51 -9.46
CA TYR A 163 -22.87 -8.23 -8.28
C TYR A 163 -23.22 -9.70 -8.58
N GLU A 164 -24.01 -9.93 -9.64
CA GLU A 164 -24.46 -11.28 -10.01
C GLU A 164 -23.29 -12.18 -10.41
N ASP A 165 -22.36 -11.65 -11.19
CA ASP A 165 -21.15 -12.39 -11.60
C ASP A 165 -20.28 -12.71 -10.38
N THR A 166 -20.15 -11.78 -9.44
CA THR A 166 -19.42 -11.98 -8.18
C THR A 166 -20.10 -13.07 -7.35
N CYS A 167 -21.40 -13.05 -7.20
CA CYS A 167 -22.15 -14.11 -6.49
C CYS A 167 -21.95 -15.49 -7.14
N TYR A 168 -21.99 -15.55 -8.47
CA TYR A 168 -21.75 -16.78 -9.20
C TYR A 168 -20.34 -17.31 -8.96
N MET A 169 -19.31 -16.46 -9.06
CA MET A 169 -17.93 -16.82 -8.77
C MET A 169 -17.76 -17.33 -7.33
N MET A 170 -18.41 -16.70 -6.36
CA MET A 170 -18.38 -17.15 -4.97
C MET A 170 -19.03 -18.51 -4.79
N GLY A 171 -20.11 -18.80 -5.51
CA GLY A 171 -20.73 -20.12 -5.56
C GLY A 171 -19.75 -21.20 -6.05
N LEU A 172 -19.03 -20.93 -7.16
CA LEU A 172 -18.03 -21.85 -7.69
C LEU A 172 -16.86 -22.07 -6.74
N ILE A 173 -16.38 -21.00 -6.08
CA ILE A 173 -15.30 -21.11 -5.09
C ILE A 173 -15.75 -21.95 -3.88
N SER A 174 -16.96 -21.74 -3.40
CA SER A 174 -17.52 -22.54 -2.29
C SER A 174 -17.65 -24.02 -2.66
N GLU A 175 -18.12 -24.33 -3.84
CA GLU A 175 -18.21 -25.72 -4.33
C GLU A 175 -16.81 -26.35 -4.47
N PHE A 176 -15.87 -25.62 -5.06
CA PHE A 176 -14.48 -26.06 -5.17
C PHE A 176 -13.89 -26.35 -3.79
N GLU A 177 -14.09 -25.46 -2.82
CA GLU A 177 -13.59 -25.62 -1.47
C GLU A 177 -14.14 -26.88 -0.82
N ASN A 178 -15.46 -27.13 -0.94
CA ASN A 178 -16.09 -28.31 -0.37
C ASN A 178 -15.49 -29.60 -0.98
N ILE A 179 -15.35 -29.67 -2.30
CA ILE A 179 -14.73 -30.81 -3.00
C ILE A 179 -13.28 -30.97 -2.56
N PHE A 180 -12.52 -29.87 -2.45
CA PHE A 180 -11.12 -29.91 -2.09
C PHE A 180 -10.90 -30.36 -0.64
N LYS A 181 -11.71 -29.86 0.31
CA LYS A 181 -11.72 -30.31 1.71
C LYS A 181 -12.04 -31.80 1.81
N GLN A 182 -13.05 -32.26 1.08
CA GLN A 182 -13.41 -33.68 1.07
C GLN A 182 -12.26 -34.56 0.52
N LYS A 183 -11.65 -34.17 -0.59
CA LYS A 183 -10.51 -34.92 -1.15
C LYS A 183 -9.30 -34.96 -0.22
N LYS A 184 -9.06 -33.92 0.56
CA LYS A 184 -8.01 -33.91 1.60
C LYS A 184 -8.39 -34.84 2.75
N ALA A 185 -9.64 -34.78 3.22
CA ALA A 185 -10.14 -35.66 4.28
C ALA A 185 -10.07 -37.14 3.90
N ASP A 186 -10.49 -37.50 2.67
CA ASP A 186 -10.43 -38.88 2.16
C ASP A 186 -9.00 -39.44 2.14
N ARG A 187 -7.99 -38.57 2.11
CA ARG A 187 -6.56 -38.93 2.11
C ARG A 187 -5.87 -38.72 3.45
N ASN A 188 -6.62 -38.29 4.48
CA ASN A 188 -6.08 -37.91 5.78
C ASN A 188 -4.97 -36.86 5.66
N MET A 189 -5.16 -35.85 4.81
CA MET A 189 -4.18 -34.79 4.52
C MET A 189 -4.73 -33.42 4.91
N VAL A 190 -3.85 -32.55 5.34
CA VAL A 190 -4.08 -31.11 5.52
C VAL A 190 -2.97 -30.32 4.85
N ASP A 191 -3.24 -29.14 4.35
CA ASP A 191 -2.23 -28.21 3.91
C ASP A 191 -1.85 -27.19 5.01
N PHE A 192 -0.84 -26.38 4.77
CA PHE A 192 -0.36 -25.39 5.74
C PHE A 192 -1.43 -24.34 6.09
N ASP A 193 -2.26 -23.97 5.13
CA ASP A 193 -3.35 -23.01 5.37
C ASP A 193 -4.43 -23.61 6.24
N ASP A 194 -4.76 -24.91 6.05
CA ASP A 194 -5.71 -25.62 6.93
C ASP A 194 -5.24 -25.57 8.37
N VAL A 195 -3.94 -25.80 8.62
CA VAL A 195 -3.39 -25.78 9.99
C VAL A 195 -3.55 -24.39 10.62
N MET A 196 -3.29 -23.32 9.86
CA MET A 196 -3.48 -21.96 10.36
C MET A 196 -4.95 -21.65 10.63
N HIS A 197 -5.87 -22.04 9.73
CA HIS A 197 -7.31 -21.87 9.96
C HIS A 197 -7.81 -22.65 11.17
N TYR A 198 -7.37 -23.88 11.36
CA TYR A 198 -7.73 -24.66 12.55
C TYR A 198 -7.19 -24.02 13.83
N ALA A 199 -5.97 -23.49 13.80
CA ALA A 199 -5.43 -22.77 14.94
C ALA A 199 -6.26 -21.53 15.28
N ILE A 200 -6.66 -20.74 14.27
CA ILE A 200 -7.54 -19.59 14.45
C ILE A 200 -8.89 -20.02 15.03
N ASP A 201 -9.49 -21.09 14.50
CA ASP A 201 -10.80 -21.57 14.96
C ASP A 201 -10.75 -22.05 16.42
N ILE A 202 -9.68 -22.75 16.82
CA ILE A 202 -9.46 -23.17 18.21
C ILE A 202 -9.26 -21.95 19.12
N LEU A 203 -8.50 -20.97 18.67
CA LEU A 203 -8.21 -19.74 19.42
C LEU A 203 -9.38 -18.75 19.47
N LYS A 204 -10.50 -19.00 18.77
CA LYS A 204 -11.75 -18.24 18.94
C LYS A 204 -12.39 -18.51 20.30
N ASP A 205 -12.09 -19.64 20.93
CA ASP A 205 -12.48 -19.91 22.31
C ASP A 205 -11.64 -19.05 23.26
N ASP A 206 -12.31 -18.18 24.01
CA ASP A 206 -11.66 -17.23 24.91
C ASP A 206 -10.87 -17.93 26.03
N MET A 207 -11.31 -19.10 26.48
CA MET A 207 -10.59 -19.87 27.50
C MET A 207 -9.28 -20.42 26.95
N VAL A 208 -9.30 -20.95 25.74
CA VAL A 208 -8.09 -21.44 25.05
C VAL A 208 -7.14 -20.28 24.76
N SER A 209 -7.66 -19.18 24.23
CA SER A 209 -6.86 -17.97 23.97
C SER A 209 -6.20 -17.46 25.26
N ALA A 210 -6.94 -17.39 26.39
CA ALA A 210 -6.40 -16.96 27.69
C ALA A 210 -5.30 -17.91 28.19
N GLU A 211 -5.47 -19.24 28.04
CA GLU A 211 -4.43 -20.20 28.41
C GLU A 211 -3.11 -19.93 27.67
N TYR A 212 -3.17 -19.71 26.34
CA TYR A 212 -1.95 -19.42 25.57
C TYR A 212 -1.34 -18.06 25.91
N LYS A 213 -2.16 -17.02 26.21
CA LYS A 213 -1.67 -15.71 26.68
C LYS A 213 -0.88 -15.81 27.99
N GLU A 214 -1.32 -16.67 28.90
CA GLU A 214 -0.60 -16.93 30.15
C GLU A 214 0.63 -17.81 29.96
N ARG A 215 0.57 -18.75 29.04
CA ARG A 215 1.65 -19.72 28.77
C ARG A 215 2.87 -19.07 28.14
N PHE A 216 2.69 -18.11 27.23
CA PHE A 216 3.79 -17.46 26.53
C PHE A 216 4.26 -16.22 27.30
N LYS A 217 5.42 -16.35 27.97
CA LYS A 217 6.05 -15.19 28.65
C LYS A 217 6.54 -14.14 27.67
N TYR A 218 7.07 -14.57 26.53
CA TYR A 218 7.54 -13.72 25.43
C TYR A 218 7.23 -14.39 24.10
N ILE A 219 6.86 -13.59 23.11
CA ILE A 219 6.66 -13.99 21.72
C ILE A 219 7.60 -13.15 20.87
N PHE A 220 8.47 -13.83 20.10
CA PHE A 220 9.41 -13.18 19.19
C PHE A 220 9.06 -13.55 17.76
N ILE A 221 8.93 -12.55 16.89
CA ILE A 221 8.69 -12.73 15.46
C ILE A 221 9.83 -12.08 14.72
N ASP A 222 10.58 -12.90 13.99
CA ASP A 222 11.62 -12.46 13.06
C ASP A 222 11.05 -12.36 11.65
N GLU A 223 11.67 -11.53 10.80
CA GLU A 223 11.23 -11.25 9.42
C GLU A 223 9.74 -10.87 9.34
N PHE A 224 9.28 -10.04 10.28
CA PHE A 224 7.85 -9.71 10.41
C PHE A 224 7.24 -9.10 9.15
N GLN A 225 8.05 -8.49 8.25
CA GLN A 225 7.60 -7.98 6.94
C GLN A 225 7.08 -9.08 6.00
N ASP A 226 7.41 -10.37 6.27
CA ASP A 226 6.97 -11.50 5.47
C ASP A 226 5.76 -12.25 6.08
N SER A 227 5.17 -11.69 7.14
CA SER A 227 3.97 -12.22 7.79
C SER A 227 2.73 -12.02 6.93
N ASN A 228 1.76 -12.92 7.07
CA ASN A 228 0.44 -12.84 6.45
C ASN A 228 -0.66 -12.62 7.49
N MET A 229 -1.88 -12.33 7.03
CA MET A 229 -3.03 -12.04 7.91
C MET A 229 -3.41 -13.20 8.83
N LEU A 230 -3.24 -14.46 8.41
CA LEU A 230 -3.52 -15.61 9.27
C LEU A 230 -2.54 -15.68 10.43
N GLN A 231 -1.25 -15.49 10.15
CA GLN A 231 -0.21 -15.47 11.18
C GLN A 231 -0.43 -14.32 12.16
N GLU A 232 -0.73 -13.10 11.65
CA GLU A 232 -1.06 -11.97 12.52
C GLU A 232 -2.26 -12.28 13.41
N SER A 233 -3.34 -12.84 12.85
CA SER A 233 -4.54 -13.21 13.61
C SER A 233 -4.27 -14.23 14.73
N ILE A 234 -3.38 -15.21 14.48
CA ILE A 234 -2.95 -16.16 15.51
C ILE A 234 -2.16 -15.43 16.60
N VAL A 235 -1.19 -14.63 16.21
CA VAL A 235 -0.34 -13.89 17.17
C VAL A 235 -1.17 -12.96 18.05
N GLU A 236 -2.10 -12.20 17.50
CA GLU A 236 -2.99 -11.33 18.27
C GLU A 236 -3.82 -12.07 19.32
N ARG A 237 -4.19 -13.32 19.03
CA ARG A 237 -4.98 -14.15 19.95
C ARG A 237 -4.15 -14.78 21.08
N ILE A 238 -2.86 -15.02 20.85
CA ILE A 238 -1.97 -15.63 21.85
C ILE A 238 -1.07 -14.60 22.57
N ALA A 239 -0.97 -13.39 22.04
CA ALA A 239 -0.20 -12.32 22.69
C ALA A 239 -0.93 -11.79 23.91
N GLY A 240 -0.20 -11.69 25.02
CA GLY A 240 -0.63 -11.01 26.25
C GLY A 240 -0.19 -9.55 26.25
N ASN A 241 -0.37 -8.89 27.39
CA ASN A 241 0.10 -7.51 27.58
C ASN A 241 1.64 -7.45 27.54
N ASN A 242 2.19 -6.67 26.62
CA ASN A 242 3.63 -6.33 26.56
C ASN A 242 4.59 -7.52 26.43
N ASN A 243 4.18 -8.62 25.80
CA ASN A 243 5.00 -9.79 25.60
C ASN A 243 5.40 -10.07 24.15
N LEU A 244 5.03 -9.18 23.21
CA LEU A 244 5.29 -9.34 21.77
C LEU A 244 6.48 -8.49 21.34
N PHE A 245 7.45 -9.12 20.67
CA PHE A 245 8.61 -8.48 20.08
C PHE A 245 8.69 -8.87 18.59
N MET A 246 8.67 -7.88 17.71
CA MET A 246 8.68 -8.06 16.26
C MET A 246 9.91 -7.39 15.67
N VAL A 247 10.61 -8.09 14.78
CA VAL A 247 11.76 -7.56 14.04
C VAL A 247 11.52 -7.74 12.55
N GLY A 248 11.88 -6.74 11.76
CA GLY A 248 11.76 -6.82 10.31
C GLY A 248 12.27 -5.57 9.60
N ASP A 249 12.35 -5.65 8.29
CA ASP A 249 12.69 -4.54 7.40
C ASP A 249 11.76 -4.58 6.19
N VAL A 250 10.85 -3.62 6.10
CA VAL A 250 9.87 -3.55 4.99
C VAL A 250 10.53 -3.50 3.61
N LYS A 251 11.76 -2.98 3.51
CA LYS A 251 12.52 -2.93 2.25
C LYS A 251 12.99 -4.30 1.78
N GLN A 252 13.02 -5.30 2.68
CA GLN A 252 13.41 -6.67 2.39
C GLN A 252 12.22 -7.58 2.12
N SER A 253 10.98 -7.07 2.13
CA SER A 253 9.79 -7.86 1.80
C SER A 253 9.78 -8.23 0.32
N ILE A 254 10.07 -9.51 0.03
CA ILE A 254 10.09 -10.07 -1.32
C ILE A 254 9.13 -11.27 -1.48
N TYR A 255 8.44 -11.67 -0.41
CA TYR A 255 7.60 -12.88 -0.38
C TYR A 255 6.11 -12.62 -0.66
N LYS A 256 5.77 -11.54 -1.40
CA LYS A 256 4.38 -11.25 -1.82
C LYS A 256 3.72 -12.45 -2.53
N PHE A 257 4.49 -13.24 -3.28
CA PHE A 257 4.02 -14.46 -3.93
C PHE A 257 3.62 -15.58 -2.94
N ARG A 258 4.02 -15.47 -1.66
CA ARG A 258 3.58 -16.32 -0.53
C ARG A 258 2.51 -15.65 0.32
N LEU A 259 1.84 -14.63 -0.23
CA LEU A 259 0.78 -13.87 0.42
C LEU A 259 1.27 -13.10 1.66
N ALA A 260 2.57 -12.76 1.70
CA ALA A 260 3.09 -11.82 2.68
C ALA A 260 2.44 -10.44 2.45
N GLU A 261 2.04 -9.80 3.55
CA GLU A 261 1.35 -8.51 3.57
C GLU A 261 2.24 -7.44 4.25
N PRO A 262 3.12 -6.75 3.50
CA PRO A 262 3.98 -5.72 4.06
C PRO A 262 3.21 -4.58 4.75
N GLU A 263 1.94 -4.39 4.39
CA GLU A 263 1.07 -3.39 5.01
C GLU A 263 0.79 -3.69 6.49
N ILE A 264 0.83 -4.96 6.90
CA ILE A 264 0.75 -5.35 8.31
C ILE A 264 1.92 -4.74 9.09
N PHE A 265 3.14 -4.86 8.54
CA PHE A 265 4.34 -4.27 9.14
C PHE A 265 4.24 -2.74 9.18
N LYS A 266 3.86 -2.10 8.08
CA LYS A 266 3.72 -0.63 8.01
C LYS A 266 2.69 -0.14 9.02
N ARG A 267 1.52 -0.80 9.13
CA ARG A 267 0.49 -0.46 10.11
C ARG A 267 1.05 -0.49 11.53
N LYS A 268 1.71 -1.57 11.95
CA LYS A 268 2.32 -1.69 13.29
C LYS A 268 3.43 -0.65 13.49
N TYR A 269 4.25 -0.39 12.47
CA TYR A 269 5.29 0.64 12.50
C TYR A 269 4.73 2.03 12.79
N TYR A 270 3.63 2.42 12.15
CA TYR A 270 2.98 3.71 12.39
C TYR A 270 2.21 3.74 13.73
N GLU A 271 1.54 2.66 14.11
CA GLU A 271 0.87 2.56 15.40
C GLU A 271 1.84 2.76 16.57
N TYR A 272 3.04 2.20 16.50
CA TYR A 272 4.06 2.27 17.55
C TYR A 272 4.85 3.58 17.52
N TYR A 273 4.72 4.37 16.47
CA TYR A 273 5.32 5.70 16.39
C TYR A 273 4.55 6.77 17.17
N GLN A 274 3.26 6.54 17.50
CA GLN A 274 2.43 7.51 18.18
C GLN A 274 2.63 7.46 19.71
N PRO A 275 3.18 8.51 20.35
CA PRO A 275 3.51 8.51 21.78
C PRO A 275 2.29 8.41 22.73
N SER A 276 1.07 8.51 22.22
CA SER A 276 -0.17 8.58 23.00
C SER A 276 -0.77 7.22 23.37
N LYS A 277 -0.27 6.12 22.82
CA LYS A 277 -0.68 4.74 23.16
C LYS A 277 0.45 3.99 23.88
N VAL A 278 0.59 4.29 25.03
CA VAL A 278 1.34 4.08 26.26
C VAL A 278 2.28 2.88 26.43
N GLU A 279 2.25 1.79 25.72
CA GLU A 279 3.05 0.61 26.11
C GLU A 279 3.84 -0.04 24.96
N SER A 280 3.82 0.54 23.79
CA SER A 280 4.55 0.02 22.62
C SER A 280 5.77 0.88 22.32
N ILE A 281 6.92 0.26 22.11
CA ILE A 281 8.19 0.94 21.82
C ILE A 281 8.64 0.54 20.43
N LYS A 282 8.87 1.54 19.57
CA LYS A 282 9.53 1.36 18.27
C LYS A 282 11.03 1.67 18.41
N ILE A 283 11.87 0.80 17.88
CA ILE A 283 13.32 0.98 17.82
C ILE A 283 13.78 0.87 16.37
N ASP A 284 14.35 1.94 15.84
CA ASP A 284 14.95 1.97 14.51
C ASP A 284 16.43 1.62 14.58
N LEU A 285 16.85 0.56 13.90
CA LEU A 285 18.25 0.13 13.81
C LEU A 285 18.90 0.78 12.59
N ASN A 286 19.63 1.87 12.80
CA ASN A 286 20.22 2.68 11.71
C ASN A 286 21.66 2.28 11.35
N ASN A 287 22.30 1.38 12.11
CA ASN A 287 23.68 1.01 11.91
C ASN A 287 23.78 -0.39 11.32
N ASN A 288 24.60 -0.56 10.27
CA ASN A 288 24.90 -1.85 9.69
C ASN A 288 26.22 -2.41 10.26
N PHE A 289 26.11 -3.43 11.12
CA PHE A 289 27.26 -4.14 11.68
C PHE A 289 27.57 -5.48 10.97
N ARG A 290 26.72 -5.91 10.04
CA ARG A 290 26.78 -7.20 9.34
C ARG A 290 27.66 -7.13 8.09
N SER A 291 27.54 -6.05 7.30
CA SER A 291 28.25 -5.88 6.04
C SER A 291 29.56 -5.11 6.22
N LYS A 292 30.56 -5.44 5.40
CA LYS A 292 31.79 -4.65 5.37
C LYS A 292 31.51 -3.25 4.82
N ARG A 293 32.19 -2.24 5.37
CA ARG A 293 32.05 -0.81 5.01
C ARG A 293 32.07 -0.56 3.50
N ARG A 294 32.95 -1.29 2.77
CA ARG A 294 33.06 -1.18 1.30
C ARG A 294 31.77 -1.55 0.52
N ILE A 295 30.85 -2.30 1.14
CA ILE A 295 29.57 -2.72 0.52
C ILE A 295 28.46 -1.70 0.82
N THR A 296 28.60 -0.92 1.89
CA THR A 296 27.59 0.04 2.34
C THR A 296 27.83 1.45 1.84
N GLU A 297 29.01 1.72 1.26
CA GLU A 297 29.41 3.04 0.73
C GLU A 297 29.35 3.10 -0.83
N THR A 298 28.77 2.09 -1.49
CA THR A 298 28.46 2.07 -2.93
C THR A 298 27.01 2.40 -3.16
#